data_b9cc6453d9d97901a4af6518e341e8a2
#
_entry.id   b9cc6453d9d97901a4af6518e341e8a2
#
_cell.length_a   1.000
_cell.length_b   1.000
_cell.length_c   1.000
_cell.angle_alpha   90.00
_cell.angle_beta   90.00
_cell.angle_gamma   90.00
#
_symmetry.space_group_name_H-M   'P 1'
#
loop_
_entity.id
_entity.type
_entity.pdbx_description
1 polymer ?
#
loop_
_entity_poly.entity_id
_entity_poly.type
_entity_poly.pdbx_seq_one_letter_code
_entity_poly.pdbx_strand_id
1 'polypeptide(L)'
;MWTMKLAWFLATANEKYATDYPAAVGQHMTNTDSAPFQDLIPAISLRENERGAQIGAGWDPQWHQPMDLFSTYSDKDFRLGLNAAQTTLSAVALLAGATTK
;
A
#
# COMPACT_ATOMS: atom_id res chain seq x y z
N MET A 1 7.36 15.16 -6.53
CA MET A 1 6.29 16.09 -6.12
C MET A 1 4.90 15.56 -6.41
N TRP A 2 4.59 15.22 -7.63
CA TRP A 2 3.29 14.61 -7.98
C TRP A 2 3.09 13.25 -7.32
N THR A 3 4.13 12.41 -7.26
CA THR A 3 4.10 11.10 -6.60
C THR A 3 3.78 11.23 -5.11
N MET A 4 4.35 12.21 -4.41
CA MET A 4 4.02 12.46 -3.01
C MET A 4 2.56 12.87 -2.82
N LYS A 5 2.00 13.67 -3.71
CA LYS A 5 0.58 14.03 -3.68
C LYS A 5 -0.31 12.80 -3.84
N LEU A 6 0.06 11.87 -4.73
CA LEU A 6 -0.67 10.62 -4.91
C LEU A 6 -0.62 9.75 -3.64
N ALA A 7 0.56 9.64 -3.01
CA ALA A 7 0.71 8.89 -1.77
C ALA A 7 -0.16 9.47 -0.64
N TRP A 8 -0.16 10.79 -0.47
CA TRP A 8 -1.03 11.46 0.51
C TRP A 8 -2.51 11.30 0.16
N PHE A 9 -2.85 11.27 -1.11
CA PHE A 9 -4.23 11.03 -1.54
C PHE A 9 -4.70 9.62 -1.12
N LEU A 10 -3.86 8.59 -1.30
CA LEU A 10 -4.17 7.25 -0.84
C LEU A 10 -4.28 7.19 0.69
N ALA A 11 -3.39 7.85 1.42
CA ALA A 11 -3.46 7.92 2.88
C ALA A 11 -4.77 8.55 3.35
N THR A 12 -5.23 9.61 2.69
CA THR A 12 -6.52 10.25 2.98
C THR A 12 -7.70 9.31 2.69
N ALA A 13 -7.65 8.57 1.58
CA ALA A 13 -8.66 7.57 1.26
C ALA A 13 -8.70 6.44 2.31
N ASN A 14 -7.55 6.01 2.79
CA ASN A 14 -7.45 5.05 3.89
C ASN A 14 -8.14 5.56 5.16
N GLU A 15 -7.83 6.77 5.59
CA GLU A 15 -8.43 7.38 6.79
C GLU A 15 -9.96 7.47 6.71
N LYS A 16 -10.48 7.63 5.51
CA LYS A 16 -11.92 7.82 5.30
C LYS A 16 -12.68 6.52 5.09
N TYR A 17 -12.11 5.55 4.40
CA TYR A 17 -12.83 4.38 3.90
C TYR A 17 -12.22 3.02 4.30
N ALA A 18 -11.05 2.99 4.88
CA ALA A 18 -10.35 1.75 5.21
C ALA A 18 -9.59 1.89 6.52
N THR A 19 -10.33 2.09 7.60
CA THR A 19 -9.82 2.56 8.90
C THR A 19 -9.25 1.47 9.80
N ASP A 20 -9.37 0.20 9.44
CA ASP A 20 -8.91 -0.90 10.29
C ASP A 20 -7.39 -0.88 10.49
N TYR A 21 -6.66 -0.45 9.47
CA TYR A 21 -5.20 -0.31 9.53
C TYR A 21 -4.80 1.03 8.93
N PRO A 22 -4.18 1.92 9.74
CA PRO A 22 -3.79 3.23 9.25
C PRO A 22 -2.65 3.14 8.24
N ALA A 23 -2.76 3.91 7.18
CA ALA A 23 -1.68 4.05 6.20
C ALA A 23 -0.72 5.17 6.62
N ALA A 24 0.55 4.99 6.28
CA ALA A 24 1.58 6.02 6.40
C ALA A 24 2.22 6.26 5.03
N VAL A 25 2.65 7.47 4.79
CA VAL A 25 3.41 7.81 3.58
C VAL A 25 4.89 7.59 3.87
N GLY A 26 5.48 6.61 3.21
CA GLY A 26 6.89 6.28 3.32
C GLY A 26 7.75 7.03 2.30
N GLN A 27 9.02 6.68 2.29
CA GLN A 27 9.99 7.26 1.37
C GLN A 27 9.85 6.70 -0.04
N HIS A 28 10.47 7.39 -0.98
CA HIS A 28 10.54 7.00 -2.38
C HIS A 28 11.21 5.63 -2.57
N MET A 29 10.55 4.75 -3.28
CA MET A 29 11.05 3.40 -3.56
C MET A 29 11.88 3.38 -4.84
N THR A 30 12.99 2.64 -4.82
CA THR A 30 13.92 2.58 -5.96
C THR A 30 13.95 1.23 -6.66
N ASN A 31 13.27 0.22 -6.12
CA ASN A 31 13.36 -1.16 -6.59
C ASN A 31 12.01 -1.89 -6.62
N THR A 32 10.94 -1.16 -6.88
CA THR A 32 9.59 -1.71 -7.08
C THR A 32 9.09 -1.37 -8.48
N ASP A 33 7.96 -1.93 -8.85
CA ASP A 33 7.35 -1.71 -10.17
C ASP A 33 6.99 -0.25 -10.43
N SER A 34 6.86 0.56 -9.38
CA SER A 34 6.65 2.01 -9.53
C SER A 34 7.89 2.77 -9.98
N ALA A 35 9.09 2.23 -9.70
CA ALA A 35 10.34 2.95 -9.94
C ALA A 35 10.55 3.39 -11.40
N PRO A 36 10.27 2.57 -12.43
CA PRO A 36 10.44 2.98 -13.82
C PRO A 36 9.52 4.14 -14.26
N PHE A 37 8.42 4.36 -13.53
CA PHE A 37 7.39 5.35 -13.90
C PHE A 37 7.49 6.66 -13.13
N GLN A 38 8.19 6.67 -11.98
CA GLN A 38 8.16 7.79 -11.03
C GLN A 38 8.64 9.12 -11.62
N ASP A 39 9.55 9.08 -12.58
CA ASP A 39 10.07 10.28 -13.23
C ASP A 39 9.17 10.80 -14.37
N LEU A 40 8.23 9.99 -14.81
CA LEU A 40 7.34 10.30 -15.93
C LEU A 40 5.92 10.64 -15.48
N ILE A 41 5.41 9.88 -14.53
CA ILE A 41 4.05 10.01 -13.99
C ILE A 41 4.06 9.79 -12.48
N PRO A 42 3.04 10.27 -11.74
CA PRO A 42 2.87 9.90 -10.34
C PRO A 42 2.72 8.38 -10.22
N ALA A 43 3.62 7.74 -9.50
CA ALA A 43 3.62 6.29 -9.30
C ALA A 43 4.06 5.96 -7.87
N ILE A 44 3.34 5.07 -7.22
CA ILE A 44 3.59 4.65 -5.84
C ILE A 44 3.52 3.14 -5.72
N SER A 45 4.09 2.62 -4.64
CA SER A 45 3.91 1.24 -4.22
C SER A 45 3.19 1.22 -2.88
N LEU A 46 2.14 0.41 -2.78
CA LEU A 46 1.47 0.13 -1.52
C LEU A 46 2.14 -1.09 -0.90
N ARG A 47 2.54 -0.98 0.35
CA ARG A 47 3.31 -2.02 1.05
C ARG A 47 2.85 -2.15 2.49
N GLU A 48 3.11 -3.32 3.07
CA GLU A 48 2.84 -3.57 4.49
C GLU A 48 3.79 -2.81 5.42
N ASN A 49 5.01 -2.52 4.96
CA ASN A 49 5.99 -1.77 5.73
C ASN A 49 6.98 -1.01 4.86
N GLU A 50 7.77 -0.15 5.47
CA GLU A 50 8.82 0.60 4.79
C GLU A 50 10.09 -0.24 4.62
N ARG A 51 10.44 -0.50 3.37
CA ARG A 51 11.60 -1.33 3.04
C ARG A 51 12.91 -0.60 3.36
N GLY A 52 13.82 -1.31 3.98
CA GLY A 52 15.16 -0.82 4.32
C GLY A 52 15.27 -0.25 5.73
N ALA A 53 14.25 0.40 6.23
CA ALA A 53 14.24 0.92 7.60
C ALA A 53 13.80 -0.13 8.63
N GLN A 54 13.04 -1.11 8.22
CA GLN A 54 12.38 -2.06 9.11
C GLN A 54 12.54 -3.52 8.69
N ILE A 55 13.60 -3.84 7.99
CA ILE A 55 13.93 -5.23 7.68
C ILE A 55 14.10 -5.98 9.01
N GLY A 56 13.29 -7.02 9.20
CA GLY A 56 13.27 -7.81 10.41
C GLY A 56 12.04 -7.53 11.27
N ALA A 57 11.85 -6.36 11.81
CA ALA A 57 10.68 -6.02 12.62
C ALA A 57 9.51 -5.58 11.72
N GLY A 58 8.41 -6.35 11.72
CA GLY A 58 7.24 -6.07 10.90
C GLY A 58 7.38 -6.40 9.42
N TRP A 59 8.53 -6.91 8.99
CA TRP A 59 8.74 -7.43 7.64
C TRP A 59 8.21 -8.85 7.54
N ASP A 60 7.55 -9.19 6.45
CA ASP A 60 7.13 -10.56 6.20
C ASP A 60 8.36 -11.46 5.99
N PRO A 61 8.66 -12.38 6.95
CA PRO A 61 9.82 -13.25 6.85
C PRO A 61 9.68 -14.30 5.75
N GLN A 62 8.49 -14.47 5.21
CA GLN A 62 8.22 -15.45 4.15
C GLN A 62 8.36 -14.87 2.75
N TRP A 63 8.54 -13.55 2.63
CA TRP A 63 8.67 -12.89 1.34
C TRP A 63 9.78 -13.53 0.48
N HIS A 64 9.40 -13.99 -0.70
CA HIS A 64 10.28 -14.74 -1.62
C HIS A 64 10.87 -16.02 -1.02
N GLN A 65 10.20 -16.62 -0.04
CA GLN A 65 10.61 -17.88 0.58
C GLN A 65 9.64 -19.03 0.23
N PRO A 66 10.07 -20.30 0.35
CA PRO A 66 9.19 -21.44 0.06
C PRO A 66 7.92 -21.51 0.92
N MET A 67 7.92 -20.88 2.09
CA MET A 67 6.78 -20.83 2.99
C MET A 67 5.84 -19.63 2.71
N ASP A 68 6.06 -18.88 1.66
CA ASP A 68 5.10 -17.87 1.19
C ASP A 68 3.91 -18.57 0.53
N LEU A 69 3.08 -19.17 1.36
CA LEU A 69 1.94 -20.00 1.00
C LEU A 69 0.68 -19.49 1.72
N PHE A 70 -0.47 -19.67 1.10
CA PHE A 70 -1.76 -19.31 1.69
C PHE A 70 -1.92 -19.86 3.12
N SER A 71 -1.50 -21.12 3.35
CA SER A 71 -1.62 -21.77 4.66
C SER A 71 -0.72 -21.20 5.76
N THR A 72 0.26 -20.37 5.41
CA THR A 72 1.16 -19.73 6.36
C THR A 72 0.51 -18.54 7.07
N TYR A 73 -0.44 -17.90 6.39
CA TYR A 73 -1.04 -16.65 6.86
C TYR A 73 -2.37 -16.89 7.58
N SER A 74 -2.68 -16.02 8.52
CA SER A 74 -3.91 -16.05 9.31
C SER A 74 -4.96 -15.11 8.74
N ASP A 75 -6.19 -15.21 9.25
CA ASP A 75 -7.26 -14.26 8.92
C ASP A 75 -6.87 -12.80 9.21
N LYS A 76 -6.06 -12.58 10.23
CA LYS A 76 -5.57 -11.24 10.58
C LYS A 76 -4.68 -10.68 9.46
N ASP A 77 -3.82 -11.52 8.90
CA ASP A 77 -2.95 -11.11 7.78
C ASP A 77 -3.79 -10.77 6.55
N PHE A 78 -4.81 -11.59 6.26
CA PHE A 78 -5.73 -11.32 5.14
C PHE A 78 -6.57 -10.07 5.35
N ARG A 79 -6.91 -9.71 6.58
CA ARG A 79 -7.59 -8.44 6.88
C ARG A 79 -6.71 -7.22 6.58
N LEU A 80 -5.42 -7.32 6.83
CA LEU A 80 -4.48 -6.27 6.41
C LEU A 80 -4.50 -6.11 4.88
N GLY A 81 -4.45 -7.22 4.15
CA GLY A 81 -4.57 -7.22 2.69
C GLY A 81 -5.90 -6.64 2.21
N LEU A 82 -7.01 -7.01 2.87
CA LEU A 82 -8.33 -6.45 2.56
C LEU A 82 -8.34 -4.92 2.76
N ASN A 83 -7.79 -4.44 3.86
CA ASN A 83 -7.72 -3.01 4.13
C ASN A 83 -6.89 -2.26 3.08
N ALA A 84 -5.79 -2.84 2.62
CA ALA A 84 -4.99 -2.29 1.53
C ALA A 84 -5.80 -2.24 0.22
N ALA A 85 -6.55 -3.27 -0.09
CA ALA A 85 -7.44 -3.31 -1.25
C ALA A 85 -8.55 -2.26 -1.16
N GLN A 86 -9.17 -2.09 0.00
CA GLN A 86 -10.18 -1.06 0.24
C GLN A 86 -9.61 0.36 0.10
N THR A 87 -8.40 0.60 0.61
CA THR A 87 -7.69 1.87 0.43
C THR A 87 -7.48 2.16 -1.06
N THR A 88 -6.98 1.19 -1.79
CA THR A 88 -6.71 1.33 -3.23
C THR A 88 -7.99 1.55 -4.02
N LEU A 89 -9.01 0.74 -3.78
CA LEU A 89 -10.31 0.87 -4.46
C LEU A 89 -10.92 2.23 -4.21
N SER A 90 -10.92 2.69 -2.97
CA SER A 90 -11.46 4.00 -2.59
C SER A 90 -10.73 5.14 -3.30
N ALA A 91 -9.40 5.09 -3.33
CA ALA A 91 -8.59 6.08 -4.02
C ALA A 91 -8.86 6.10 -5.53
N VAL A 92 -8.92 4.93 -6.16
CA VAL A 92 -9.23 4.80 -7.60
C VAL A 92 -10.63 5.32 -7.90
N ALA A 93 -11.61 4.97 -7.10
CA ALA A 93 -12.98 5.46 -7.27
C ALA A 93 -13.07 6.99 -7.18
N LEU A 94 -12.39 7.58 -6.20
CA LEU A 94 -12.36 9.05 -6.06
C LEU A 94 -11.65 9.72 -7.24
N LEU A 95 -10.53 9.17 -7.69
CA LEU A 95 -9.81 9.69 -8.87
C LEU A 95 -10.63 9.56 -10.15
N ALA A 96 -11.46 8.54 -10.25
CA ALA A 96 -12.39 8.34 -11.37
C ALA A 96 -13.65 9.22 -11.30
N GLY A 97 -13.80 10.01 -10.24
CA GLY A 97 -14.94 10.91 -10.08
C GLY A 97 -16.19 10.29 -9.46
N ALA A 98 -16.06 9.11 -8.84
CA ALA A 98 -17.17 8.49 -8.13
C ALA A 98 -17.58 9.33 -6.91
N THR A 99 -18.87 9.38 -6.66
CA THR A 99 -19.44 10.07 -5.50
C THR A 99 -20.34 9.13 -4.71
N THR A 100 -20.40 9.34 -3.40
CA THR A 100 -21.36 8.65 -2.53
C THR A 100 -22.63 9.48 -2.39
N LYS A 101 -23.75 8.79 -2.40
CA LYS A 101 -25.05 9.42 -2.13
C LYS A 101 -25.36 9.45 -0.65
#